data_88ce447abca083693956909a56c31403
#
_entry.id   88ce447abca083693956909a56c31403
#
_cell.length_a   1.000
_cell.length_b   1.000
_cell.length_c   1.000
_cell.angle_alpha   90.00
_cell.angle_beta   90.00
_cell.angle_gamma   90.00
#
_symmetry.space_group_name_H-M   'P 1'
#
loop_
_entity.id
_entity.type
_entity.pdbx_description
1 polymer ?
#
loop_
_entity_poly.entity_id
_entity_poly.type
_entity_poly.pdbx_seq_one_letter_code
_entity_poly.pdbx_strand_id
1 'polypeptide(L)'
;MNSSQNAIAVLYRKYWQKLYIHAYNLLNDGESAKDVLSDVFCSVLENSEQFEGKTDLLPLFYVMVKNRCIDHIRHQNVVNRNAERYLEELYSGWTAKEYRDYEDKIDRMQESIRQMAPQMRTVVEEFFLNEKKCAEISEILNISDNTVRTHIARALKILRKRLSVFLLITV
;
A
#
# COMPACT_ATOMS: atom_id res chain seq x y z
N MET A 1 23.94 8.19 -15.36
CA MET A 1 22.72 8.28 -14.51
C MET A 1 22.82 9.58 -13.73
N ASN A 2 21.87 10.49 -13.95
CA ASN A 2 21.87 11.81 -13.30
C ASN A 2 21.62 11.66 -11.78
N SER A 3 22.18 12.56 -10.97
CA SER A 3 22.03 12.60 -9.51
C SER A 3 20.56 12.51 -9.06
N SER A 4 19.65 13.14 -9.78
CA SER A 4 18.21 13.13 -9.55
C SER A 4 17.58 11.74 -9.72
N GLN A 5 18.01 10.96 -10.72
CA GLN A 5 17.52 9.59 -10.94
C GLN A 5 17.90 8.65 -9.78
N ASN A 6 19.09 8.85 -9.23
CA ASN A 6 19.57 8.05 -8.09
C ASN A 6 18.81 8.39 -6.81
N ALA A 7 18.49 9.67 -6.59
CA ALA A 7 17.68 10.13 -5.46
C ALA A 7 16.27 9.54 -5.51
N ILE A 8 15.63 9.52 -6.67
CA ILE A 8 14.28 8.98 -6.84
C ILE A 8 14.24 7.47 -6.68
N ALA A 9 15.27 6.74 -7.17
CA ALA A 9 15.38 5.30 -6.92
C ALA A 9 15.48 4.97 -5.41
N VAL A 10 16.14 5.84 -4.63
CA VAL A 10 16.18 5.72 -3.16
C VAL A 10 14.79 5.97 -2.55
N LEU A 11 14.08 7.01 -3.00
CA LEU A 11 12.73 7.32 -2.53
C LEU A 11 11.75 6.21 -2.89
N TYR A 12 11.85 5.66 -4.11
CA TYR A 12 11.06 4.51 -4.54
C TYR A 12 11.25 3.33 -3.58
N ARG A 13 12.48 2.89 -3.34
CA ARG A 13 12.77 1.77 -2.43
C ARG A 13 12.29 2.04 -1.00
N LYS A 14 12.40 3.29 -0.54
CA LYS A 14 12.03 3.70 0.82
C LYS A 14 10.52 3.73 1.02
N TYR A 15 9.76 4.21 0.04
CA TYR A 15 8.35 4.52 0.23
C TYR A 15 7.38 3.61 -0.53
N TRP A 16 7.86 2.85 -1.52
CA TRP A 16 7.01 2.00 -2.37
C TRP A 16 6.00 1.17 -1.57
N GLN A 17 6.46 0.40 -0.60
CA GLN A 17 5.60 -0.52 0.13
C GLN A 17 4.51 0.21 0.93
N LYS A 18 4.84 1.34 1.56
CA LYS A 18 3.87 2.16 2.31
C LYS A 18 2.82 2.76 1.38
N LEU A 19 3.27 3.28 0.26
CA LEU A 19 2.39 3.90 -0.73
C LEU A 19 1.54 2.86 -1.47
N TYR A 20 2.08 1.66 -1.71
CA TYR A 20 1.33 0.55 -2.28
C TYR A 20 0.17 0.14 -1.36
N ILE A 21 0.43 -0.06 -0.08
CA ILE A 21 -0.62 -0.36 0.90
C ILE A 21 -1.68 0.74 0.91
N HIS A 22 -1.26 2.01 0.81
CA HIS A 22 -2.19 3.14 0.76
C HIS A 22 -3.07 3.11 -0.51
N ALA A 23 -2.47 2.94 -1.68
CA ALA A 23 -3.19 2.83 -2.94
C ALA A 23 -4.12 1.60 -2.96
N TYR A 24 -3.64 0.45 -2.49
CA TYR A 24 -4.43 -0.76 -2.39
C TYR A 24 -5.66 -0.59 -1.49
N ASN A 25 -5.50 0.06 -0.33
CA ASN A 25 -6.62 0.35 0.57
C ASN A 25 -7.69 1.27 -0.07
N LEU A 26 -7.30 2.10 -1.02
CA LEU A 26 -8.22 3.01 -1.73
C LEU A 26 -8.92 2.32 -2.92
N LEU A 27 -8.18 1.48 -3.65
CA LEU A 27 -8.64 0.89 -4.92
C LEU A 27 -9.18 -0.52 -4.74
N ASN A 28 -8.77 -1.23 -3.68
CA ASN A 28 -9.02 -2.65 -3.44
C ASN A 28 -8.67 -3.55 -4.64
N ASP A 29 -7.65 -3.12 -5.41
CA ASP A 29 -7.13 -3.80 -6.59
C ASP A 29 -5.62 -3.54 -6.71
N GLY A 30 -4.82 -4.60 -6.75
CA GLY A 30 -3.38 -4.45 -6.69
C GLY A 30 -2.74 -4.04 -7.99
N GLU A 31 -3.28 -4.43 -9.14
CA GLU A 31 -2.76 -3.99 -10.43
C GLU A 31 -3.01 -2.49 -10.59
N SER A 32 -4.22 -2.01 -10.33
CA SER A 32 -4.52 -0.57 -10.31
C SER A 32 -3.66 0.20 -9.30
N ALA A 33 -3.38 -0.40 -8.13
CA ALA A 33 -2.51 0.22 -7.13
C ALA A 33 -1.06 0.37 -7.64
N LYS A 34 -0.54 -0.63 -8.35
CA LYS A 34 0.80 -0.58 -8.98
C LYS A 34 0.85 0.46 -10.09
N ASP A 35 -0.17 0.52 -10.94
CA ASP A 35 -0.28 1.49 -12.04
C ASP A 35 -0.29 2.92 -11.50
N VAL A 36 -1.13 3.20 -10.50
CA VAL A 36 -1.18 4.50 -9.82
C VAL A 36 0.18 4.89 -9.25
N LEU A 37 0.88 3.96 -8.60
CA LEU A 37 2.21 4.23 -8.07
C LEU A 37 3.24 4.51 -9.16
N SER A 38 3.21 3.75 -10.23
CA SER A 38 4.08 3.97 -11.38
C SER A 38 3.89 5.37 -11.96
N ASP A 39 2.64 5.81 -12.12
CA ASP A 39 2.29 7.15 -12.58
C ASP A 39 2.79 8.24 -11.61
N VAL A 40 2.62 8.05 -10.30
CA VAL A 40 3.12 9.00 -9.29
C VAL A 40 4.63 9.13 -9.35
N PHE A 41 5.36 8.02 -9.41
CA PHE A 41 6.83 8.07 -9.48
C PHE A 41 7.34 8.59 -10.82
N CYS A 42 6.68 8.35 -11.94
CA CYS A 42 6.98 9.00 -13.23
C CYS A 42 6.81 10.50 -13.13
N SER A 43 5.70 10.98 -12.56
CA SER A 43 5.47 12.42 -12.36
C SER A 43 6.52 13.08 -11.46
N VAL A 44 6.98 12.37 -10.42
CA VAL A 44 8.08 12.85 -9.54
C VAL A 44 9.40 12.90 -10.30
N LEU A 45 9.68 11.93 -11.20
CA LEU A 45 10.86 11.93 -12.06
C LEU A 45 10.88 13.13 -13.00
N GLU A 46 9.74 13.40 -13.65
CA GLU A 46 9.60 14.50 -14.61
C GLU A 46 9.75 15.88 -13.95
N ASN A 47 9.35 16.00 -12.67
CA ASN A 47 9.34 17.23 -11.91
C ASN A 47 10.34 17.22 -10.75
N SER A 48 11.44 16.49 -10.87
CA SER A 48 12.41 16.22 -9.79
C SER A 48 12.94 17.48 -9.09
N GLU A 49 13.08 18.58 -9.81
CA GLU A 49 13.54 19.87 -9.27
C GLU A 49 12.63 20.42 -8.14
N GLN A 50 11.32 20.14 -8.21
CA GLN A 50 10.37 20.60 -7.20
C GLN A 50 10.51 19.86 -5.86
N PHE A 51 11.22 18.75 -5.85
CA PHE A 51 11.41 17.89 -4.67
C PHE A 51 12.80 18.04 -4.05
N GLU A 52 13.72 18.75 -4.72
CA GLU A 52 15.06 18.98 -4.22
C GLU A 52 15.04 19.77 -2.91
N GLY A 53 15.86 19.33 -1.95
CA GLY A 53 15.99 19.97 -0.63
C GLY A 53 14.86 19.71 0.36
N LYS A 54 13.81 19.00 -0.02
CA LYS A 54 12.74 18.61 0.90
C LYS A 54 13.12 17.35 1.67
N THR A 55 13.03 17.41 3.00
CA THR A 55 13.47 16.33 3.90
C THR A 55 12.37 15.31 4.20
N ASP A 56 11.10 15.72 4.18
CA ASP A 56 9.95 14.85 4.45
C ASP A 56 8.97 14.89 3.27
N LEU A 57 9.15 13.96 2.34
CA LEU A 57 8.33 13.85 1.13
C LEU A 57 7.14 12.90 1.30
N LEU A 58 7.10 12.09 2.35
CA LEU A 58 6.12 11.04 2.48
C LEU A 58 4.66 11.56 2.59
N PRO A 59 4.36 12.62 3.37
CA PRO A 59 3.01 13.19 3.37
C PRO A 59 2.57 13.69 1.99
N LEU A 60 3.50 14.27 1.23
CA LEU A 60 3.22 14.72 -0.14
C LEU A 60 2.91 13.54 -1.07
N PHE A 61 3.68 12.45 -0.96
CA PHE A 61 3.41 11.24 -1.74
C PHE A 61 2.05 10.62 -1.40
N TYR A 62 1.63 10.61 -0.14
CA TYR A 62 0.28 10.16 0.21
C TYR A 62 -0.81 11.00 -0.47
N VAL A 63 -0.64 12.31 -0.52
CA VAL A 63 -1.58 13.21 -1.24
C VAL A 63 -1.58 12.92 -2.74
N MET A 64 -0.41 12.75 -3.34
CA MET A 64 -0.29 12.45 -4.78
C MET A 64 -0.94 11.11 -5.12
N VAL A 65 -0.66 10.07 -4.35
CA VAL A 65 -1.26 8.73 -4.52
C VAL A 65 -2.77 8.80 -4.37
N LYS A 66 -3.27 9.45 -3.30
CA LYS A 66 -4.71 9.65 -3.09
C LYS A 66 -5.37 10.32 -4.30
N ASN A 67 -4.81 11.43 -4.77
CA ASN A 67 -5.39 12.16 -5.88
C ASN A 67 -5.41 11.31 -7.16
N ARG A 68 -4.33 10.55 -7.41
CA ARG A 68 -4.27 9.65 -8.56
C ARG A 68 -5.24 8.46 -8.44
N CYS A 69 -5.47 7.93 -7.23
CA CYS A 69 -6.51 6.93 -6.99
C CYS A 69 -7.90 7.48 -7.28
N ILE A 70 -8.20 8.70 -6.84
CA ILE A 70 -9.48 9.36 -7.12
C ILE A 70 -9.66 9.53 -8.64
N ASP A 71 -8.64 10.02 -9.35
CA ASP A 71 -8.69 10.14 -10.82
C ASP A 71 -8.87 8.78 -11.50
N HIS A 72 -8.20 7.74 -11.04
CA HIS A 72 -8.36 6.39 -11.55
C HIS A 72 -9.81 5.89 -11.39
N ILE A 73 -10.40 6.08 -10.20
CA ILE A 73 -11.81 5.74 -9.94
C ILE A 73 -12.76 6.55 -10.83
N ARG A 74 -12.50 7.83 -11.05
CA ARG A 74 -13.27 8.67 -11.96
C ARG A 74 -13.26 8.14 -13.39
N HIS A 75 -12.11 7.71 -13.87
CA HIS A 75 -11.95 7.17 -15.22
C HIS A 75 -12.61 5.81 -15.40
N GLN A 76 -12.57 4.96 -14.39
CA GLN A 76 -13.24 3.66 -14.44
C GLN A 76 -14.76 3.74 -14.23
N ASN A 77 -15.23 4.73 -13.50
CA ASN A 77 -16.61 4.82 -13.04
C ASN A 77 -17.33 6.09 -13.54
N VAL A 78 -17.80 6.07 -14.76
CA VAL A 78 -18.93 6.93 -15.17
C VAL A 78 -20.19 6.63 -14.30
N VAL A 79 -20.17 5.57 -13.49
CA VAL A 79 -21.34 5.00 -12.79
C VAL A 79 -21.30 5.15 -11.26
N ASN A 80 -20.15 5.40 -10.61
CA ASN A 80 -20.10 5.34 -9.14
C ASN A 80 -19.64 6.66 -8.46
N ARG A 81 -20.42 7.73 -8.65
CA ARG A 81 -20.25 9.02 -7.96
C ARG A 81 -20.21 8.91 -6.43
N ASN A 82 -20.76 7.83 -5.87
CA ASN A 82 -20.78 7.62 -4.43
C ASN A 82 -19.41 7.19 -3.87
N ALA A 83 -18.64 6.36 -4.61
CA ALA A 83 -17.31 5.92 -4.18
C ALA A 83 -16.30 7.10 -4.21
N GLU A 84 -16.35 7.91 -5.26
CA GLU A 84 -15.54 9.13 -5.39
C GLU A 84 -15.79 10.09 -4.22
N ARG A 85 -17.05 10.41 -3.98
CA ARG A 85 -17.46 11.32 -2.91
C ARG A 85 -17.05 10.79 -1.53
N TYR A 86 -17.19 9.50 -1.29
CA TYR A 86 -16.77 8.85 -0.06
C TYR A 86 -15.25 8.99 0.17
N LEU A 87 -14.44 8.79 -0.88
CA LEU A 87 -12.98 8.93 -0.78
C LEU A 87 -12.59 10.40 -0.58
N GLU A 88 -13.24 11.33 -1.27
CA GLU A 88 -13.01 12.76 -1.05
C GLU A 88 -13.36 13.17 0.38
N GLU A 89 -14.49 12.74 0.92
CA GLU A 89 -14.92 13.01 2.29
C GLU A 89 -13.98 12.35 3.33
N LEU A 90 -13.56 11.10 3.08
CA LEU A 90 -12.70 10.36 4.00
C LEU A 90 -11.31 11.00 4.16
N TYR A 91 -10.77 11.56 3.08
CA TYR A 91 -9.40 12.11 3.05
C TYR A 91 -9.36 13.63 2.85
N SER A 92 -10.52 14.29 2.71
CA SER A 92 -10.55 15.75 2.65
C SER A 92 -10.15 16.32 4.00
N GLY A 93 -9.05 17.03 4.02
CA GLY A 93 -8.61 17.73 5.23
C GLY A 93 -7.73 16.93 6.18
N TRP A 94 -7.12 15.83 5.74
CA TRP A 94 -6.10 15.16 6.57
C TRP A 94 -4.98 16.16 6.92
N THR A 95 -4.77 16.31 8.20
CA THR A 95 -3.70 17.12 8.76
C THR A 95 -2.37 16.38 8.68
N ALA A 96 -1.26 17.08 8.81
CA ALA A 96 0.06 16.48 8.90
C ALA A 96 0.17 15.48 10.07
N LYS A 97 -0.65 15.65 11.14
CA LYS A 97 -0.73 14.70 12.25
C LYS A 97 -1.39 13.40 11.82
N GLU A 98 -2.52 13.46 11.12
CA GLU A 98 -3.26 12.28 10.65
C GLU A 98 -2.44 11.45 9.66
N TYR A 99 -1.65 12.08 8.78
CA TYR A 99 -0.68 11.38 7.94
C TYR A 99 0.41 10.68 8.75
N ARG A 100 0.95 11.30 9.80
CA ARG A 100 1.93 10.65 10.68
C ARG A 100 1.33 9.47 11.46
N ASP A 101 0.12 9.65 12.02
CA ASP A 101 -0.60 8.59 12.72
C ASP A 101 -0.90 7.40 11.79
N TYR A 102 -1.16 7.67 10.52
CA TYR A 102 -1.34 6.63 9.50
C TYR A 102 -0.02 5.93 9.17
N GLU A 103 1.06 6.68 9.00
CA GLU A 103 2.41 6.15 8.79
C GLU A 103 2.84 5.23 9.94
N ASP A 104 2.68 5.68 11.17
CA ASP A 104 2.98 4.89 12.38
C ASP A 104 2.21 3.56 12.40
N LYS A 105 0.95 3.55 11.95
CA LYS A 105 0.16 2.32 11.84
C LYS A 105 0.72 1.36 10.79
N ILE A 106 1.11 1.88 9.63
CA ILE A 106 1.75 1.08 8.58
C ILE A 106 3.08 0.51 9.07
N ASP A 107 3.90 1.30 9.76
CA ASP A 107 5.18 0.85 10.31
C ASP A 107 4.99 -0.27 11.34
N ARG A 108 4.01 -0.15 12.24
CA ARG A 108 3.65 -1.21 13.20
C ARG A 108 3.15 -2.48 12.51
N MET A 109 2.42 -2.34 11.41
CA MET A 109 1.97 -3.47 10.61
C MET A 109 3.15 -4.20 9.98
N GLN A 110 4.04 -3.47 9.31
CA GLN A 110 5.24 -4.02 8.68
C GLN A 110 6.15 -4.70 9.71
N GLU A 111 6.35 -4.08 10.87
CA GLU A 111 7.12 -4.68 11.96
C GLU A 111 6.46 -5.96 12.48
N SER A 112 5.13 -5.98 12.57
CA SER A 112 4.40 -7.17 12.97
C SER A 112 4.58 -8.32 11.97
N ILE A 113 4.60 -8.01 10.65
CA ILE A 113 4.86 -9.00 9.60
C ILE A 113 6.31 -9.49 9.68
N ARG A 114 7.28 -8.59 9.88
CA ARG A 114 8.70 -8.96 10.03
C ARG A 114 8.95 -9.92 11.20
N GLN A 115 8.19 -9.78 12.28
CA GLN A 115 8.29 -10.65 13.48
C GLN A 115 7.56 -11.99 13.34
N MET A 116 6.84 -12.22 12.25
CA MET A 116 6.21 -13.52 11.99
C MET A 116 7.26 -14.60 11.68
N ALA A 117 6.90 -15.86 11.95
CA ALA A 117 7.71 -17.00 11.53
C ALA A 117 7.97 -16.93 10.00
N PRO A 118 9.16 -17.31 9.51
CA PRO A 118 9.55 -17.10 8.12
C PRO A 118 8.51 -17.60 7.11
N GLN A 119 8.02 -18.81 7.26
CA GLN A 119 7.04 -19.41 6.35
C GLN A 119 5.71 -18.63 6.35
N MET A 120 5.23 -18.19 7.54
CA MET A 120 4.02 -17.39 7.66
C MET A 120 4.20 -16.02 6.98
N ARG A 121 5.37 -15.40 7.15
CA ARG A 121 5.71 -14.12 6.51
C ARG A 121 5.67 -14.25 4.99
N THR A 122 6.34 -15.25 4.43
CA THR A 122 6.32 -15.50 2.98
C THR A 122 4.90 -15.71 2.48
N VAL A 123 4.06 -16.48 3.18
CA VAL A 123 2.64 -16.65 2.80
C VAL A 123 1.91 -15.31 2.77
N VAL A 124 2.13 -14.44 3.77
CA VAL A 124 1.50 -13.12 3.85
C VAL A 124 1.96 -12.22 2.70
N GLU A 125 3.25 -12.19 2.42
CA GLU A 125 3.83 -11.40 1.34
C GLU A 125 3.32 -11.86 -0.03
N GLU A 126 3.31 -13.17 -0.28
CA GLU A 126 2.81 -13.75 -1.55
C GLU A 126 1.32 -13.50 -1.74
N PHE A 127 0.52 -13.60 -0.67
CA PHE A 127 -0.92 -13.43 -0.75
C PHE A 127 -1.34 -11.95 -0.90
N PHE A 128 -0.78 -11.04 -0.06
CA PHE A 128 -1.23 -9.65 -0.02
C PHE A 128 -0.43 -8.69 -0.90
N LEU A 129 0.86 -8.95 -1.16
CA LEU A 129 1.70 -8.05 -1.97
C LEU A 129 1.84 -8.56 -3.40
N ASN A 130 1.89 -9.89 -3.58
CA ASN A 130 2.03 -10.51 -4.89
C ASN A 130 0.70 -11.08 -5.44
N GLU A 131 -0.39 -10.94 -4.67
CA GLU A 131 -1.77 -11.30 -5.03
C GLU A 131 -1.96 -12.74 -5.52
N LYS A 132 -1.07 -13.65 -5.09
CA LYS A 132 -1.14 -15.05 -5.47
C LYS A 132 -2.31 -15.76 -4.79
N LYS A 133 -2.92 -16.68 -5.51
CA LYS A 133 -3.96 -17.56 -4.96
C LYS A 133 -3.34 -18.58 -4.00
N CYS A 134 -4.13 -19.07 -3.05
CA CYS A 134 -3.67 -20.07 -2.07
C CYS A 134 -3.06 -21.30 -2.74
N ALA A 135 -3.63 -21.76 -3.86
CA ALA A 135 -3.10 -22.90 -4.63
C ALA A 135 -1.69 -22.64 -5.18
N GLU A 136 -1.44 -21.44 -5.75
CA GLU A 136 -0.12 -21.05 -6.27
C GLU A 136 0.92 -20.95 -5.16
N ILE A 137 0.53 -20.41 -4.00
CA ILE A 137 1.41 -20.32 -2.82
C ILE A 137 1.72 -21.70 -2.27
N SER A 138 0.74 -22.62 -2.28
CA SER A 138 0.93 -24.01 -1.83
C SER A 138 1.96 -24.73 -2.68
N GLU A 139 1.94 -24.55 -4.00
CA GLU A 139 2.93 -25.11 -4.93
C GLU A 139 4.33 -24.51 -4.70
N ILE A 140 4.43 -23.17 -4.61
CA ILE A 140 5.71 -22.46 -4.41
C ILE A 140 6.40 -22.89 -3.11
N LEU A 141 5.63 -23.03 -2.03
CA LEU A 141 6.16 -23.34 -0.71
C LEU A 141 6.15 -24.84 -0.38
N ASN A 142 5.65 -25.67 -1.29
CA ASN A 142 5.48 -27.12 -1.09
C ASN A 142 4.75 -27.46 0.22
N ILE A 143 3.62 -26.79 0.47
CA ILE A 143 2.73 -27.02 1.62
C ILE A 143 1.30 -27.17 1.14
N SER A 144 0.40 -27.70 1.98
CA SER A 144 -0.99 -27.85 1.60
C SER A 144 -1.72 -26.48 1.52
N ASP A 145 -2.72 -26.37 0.63
CA ASP A 145 -3.59 -25.19 0.53
C ASP A 145 -4.24 -24.85 1.88
N ASN A 146 -4.62 -25.86 2.66
CA ASN A 146 -5.15 -25.67 4.01
C ASN A 146 -4.11 -25.07 4.97
N THR A 147 -2.82 -25.42 4.81
CA THR A 147 -1.73 -24.81 5.58
C THR A 147 -1.56 -23.35 5.22
N VAL A 148 -1.63 -22.99 3.94
CA VAL A 148 -1.60 -21.59 3.47
C VAL A 148 -2.74 -20.79 4.11
N ARG A 149 -3.98 -21.27 4.03
CA ARG A 149 -5.15 -20.61 4.66
C ARG A 149 -4.99 -20.46 6.18
N THR A 150 -4.42 -21.45 6.83
CA THR A 150 -4.14 -21.41 8.27
C THR A 150 -3.11 -20.32 8.60
N HIS A 151 -2.04 -20.18 7.81
CA HIS A 151 -1.06 -19.11 7.97
C HIS A 151 -1.70 -17.72 7.78
N ILE A 152 -2.52 -17.55 6.75
CA ILE A 152 -3.25 -16.29 6.51
C ILE A 152 -4.15 -15.95 7.70
N ALA A 153 -4.98 -16.90 8.16
CA ALA A 153 -5.87 -16.67 9.28
C ALA A 153 -5.14 -16.31 10.58
N ARG A 154 -4.02 -16.99 10.88
CA ARG A 154 -3.18 -16.67 12.04
C ARG A 154 -2.52 -15.30 11.91
N ALA A 155 -2.00 -14.97 10.75
CA ALA A 155 -1.39 -13.66 10.47
C ALA A 155 -2.42 -12.54 10.67
N LEU A 156 -3.62 -12.67 10.10
CA LEU A 156 -4.71 -11.70 10.29
C LEU A 156 -5.09 -11.54 11.77
N LYS A 157 -5.10 -12.64 12.54
CA LYS A 157 -5.36 -12.58 13.99
C LYS A 157 -4.27 -11.79 14.74
N ILE A 158 -2.99 -11.98 14.38
CA ILE A 158 -1.87 -11.23 14.96
C ILE A 158 -1.99 -9.75 14.62
N LEU A 159 -2.23 -9.43 13.35
CA LEU A 159 -2.36 -8.06 12.88
C LEU A 159 -3.55 -7.35 13.54
N ARG A 160 -4.72 -7.99 13.61
CA ARG A 160 -5.89 -7.44 14.31
C ARG A 160 -5.61 -7.13 15.78
N LYS A 161 -4.93 -8.02 16.49
CA LYS A 161 -4.58 -7.82 17.91
C LYS A 161 -3.64 -6.62 18.11
N ARG A 162 -2.69 -6.40 17.20
CA ARG A 162 -1.69 -5.32 17.31
C ARG A 162 -2.16 -3.98 16.79
N LEU A 163 -3.08 -3.97 15.83
CA LEU A 163 -3.51 -2.76 15.12
C LEU A 163 -4.85 -2.20 15.59
N SER A 164 -5.50 -2.84 16.54
CA SER A 164 -6.75 -2.50 17.25
C SER A 164 -7.88 -1.81 16.47
N VAL A 165 -7.82 -1.49 15.21
CA VAL A 165 -8.91 -0.80 14.47
C VAL A 165 -8.82 -0.91 12.94
N PHE A 166 -7.78 -1.48 12.33
CA PHE A 166 -7.55 -1.21 10.90
C PHE A 166 -7.93 -2.33 9.93
N LEU A 167 -8.56 -3.41 10.39
CA LEU A 167 -9.07 -4.45 9.50
C LEU A 167 -10.60 -4.56 9.57
N LEU A 168 -11.28 -3.46 9.29
CA LEU A 168 -12.56 -3.51 8.58
C LEU A 168 -12.26 -3.51 7.06
N ILE A 169 -11.34 -4.36 6.65
CA ILE A 169 -11.29 -4.80 5.28
C ILE A 169 -12.26 -5.97 5.23
N THR A 170 -13.42 -5.65 4.76
CA THR A 170 -14.42 -6.55 4.25
C THR A 170 -13.79 -7.69 3.46
N VAL A 171 -13.95 -8.89 3.99
CA VAL A 171 -13.94 -10.11 3.20
C VAL A 171 -15.24 -10.18 2.45
#